data_0ee6096bb90797f8dafe172cdea0cd57
#
_entry.id   0ee6096bb90797f8dafe172cdea0cd57
#
_cell.length_a   1.000
_cell.length_b   1.000
_cell.length_c   1.000
_cell.angle_alpha   90.00
_cell.angle_beta   90.00
_cell.angle_gamma   90.00
#
_symmetry.space_group_name_H-M   'P 1'
#
loop_
_entity.id
_entity.type
_entity.pdbx_description
1 polymer ?
#
loop_
_entity_poly.entity_id
_entity_poly.type
_entity_poly.pdbx_seq_one_letter_code
_entity_poly.pdbx_strand_id
1 'polypeptide(L)'
;LPVKRQELVGMLSLLLTALIWGFAFVAQVQGMDSMSPMFFNAARFTLGALSLVPILLWMRGRGSADKGDTAGADVVGTEASVAVSTDAASNGASDVVTITGAKLNANKPDSAVARLLANPVVISVICGIVLFTASTLQQYGILYGKSAGRAGFLTAMYIVMVPLLAFVFLRRRIGMLVFVAVALSIAGFYLLCITDGFGSIGLADILLVFTAVLFAVHIRVIDPLGGTVDAIKLSFGQFCTTAVLSWAGSLIEGS
;
A
#
# COMPACT_ATOMS: atom_id res chain seq x y z
N LEU A 1 15.04 -7.53 -28.96
CA LEU A 1 16.05 -7.00 -28.03
C LEU A 1 16.16 -7.97 -26.87
N PRO A 2 17.37 -8.48 -26.51
CA PRO A 2 17.50 -9.38 -25.36
C PRO A 2 17.15 -8.61 -24.08
N VAL A 3 16.14 -9.10 -23.35
CA VAL A 3 15.74 -8.56 -22.05
C VAL A 3 16.93 -8.69 -21.09
N LYS A 4 17.37 -7.59 -20.49
CA LYS A 4 18.46 -7.64 -19.52
C LYS A 4 18.03 -8.50 -18.32
N ARG A 5 18.94 -9.29 -17.77
CA ARG A 5 18.66 -10.20 -16.64
C ARG A 5 17.94 -9.50 -15.48
N GLN A 6 18.28 -8.25 -15.22
CA GLN A 6 17.63 -7.43 -14.17
C GLN A 6 16.18 -7.11 -14.49
N GLU A 7 15.85 -6.80 -15.77
CA GLU A 7 14.47 -6.56 -16.20
C GLU A 7 13.62 -7.83 -16.07
N LEU A 8 14.18 -8.98 -16.44
CA LEU A 8 13.49 -10.27 -16.28
C LEU A 8 13.20 -10.60 -14.81
N VAL A 9 14.18 -10.40 -13.92
CA VAL A 9 13.99 -10.62 -12.47
C VAL A 9 12.92 -9.67 -11.92
N GLY A 10 12.93 -8.40 -12.33
CA GLY A 10 11.90 -7.43 -11.95
C GLY A 10 10.50 -7.85 -12.41
N MET A 11 10.36 -8.25 -13.68
CA MET A 11 9.08 -8.72 -14.22
C MET A 11 8.56 -9.97 -13.50
N LEU A 12 9.44 -10.95 -13.24
CA LEU A 12 9.07 -12.16 -12.50
C LEU A 12 8.67 -11.87 -11.06
N SER A 13 9.36 -10.94 -10.39
CA SER A 13 9.01 -10.50 -9.03
C SER A 13 7.64 -9.82 -8.99
N LEU A 14 7.33 -8.95 -9.95
CA LEU A 14 6.02 -8.31 -10.09
C LEU A 14 4.91 -9.32 -10.35
N LEU A 15 5.16 -10.28 -11.26
CA LEU A 15 4.20 -11.36 -11.55
C LEU A 15 3.93 -12.21 -10.31
N LEU A 16 4.99 -12.60 -9.58
CA LEU A 16 4.85 -13.37 -8.34
C LEU A 16 4.05 -12.59 -7.29
N THR A 17 4.33 -11.29 -7.13
CA THR A 17 3.58 -10.42 -6.22
C THR A 17 2.10 -10.36 -6.61
N ALA A 18 1.79 -10.20 -7.89
CA ALA A 18 0.42 -10.16 -8.39
C ALA A 18 -0.33 -11.49 -8.13
N LEU A 19 0.34 -12.63 -8.32
CA LEU A 19 -0.22 -13.95 -8.00
C LEU A 19 -0.49 -14.10 -6.51
N ILE A 20 0.47 -13.74 -5.63
CA ILE A 20 0.30 -13.80 -4.17
C ILE A 20 -0.91 -12.93 -3.75
N TRP A 21 -1.03 -11.72 -4.28
CA TRP A 21 -2.14 -10.83 -3.99
C TRP A 21 -3.48 -11.37 -4.48
N GLY A 22 -3.52 -11.93 -5.69
CA GLY A 22 -4.72 -12.55 -6.22
C GLY A 22 -5.22 -13.70 -5.33
N PHE A 23 -4.32 -14.60 -4.93
CA PHE A 23 -4.65 -15.68 -3.99
C PHE A 23 -5.05 -15.14 -2.61
N ALA A 24 -4.44 -14.06 -2.13
CA ALA A 24 -4.80 -13.44 -0.86
C ALA A 24 -6.26 -12.98 -0.83
N PHE A 25 -6.81 -12.43 -1.92
CA PHE A 25 -8.23 -12.06 -1.98
C PHE A 25 -9.16 -13.27 -1.92
N VAL A 26 -8.78 -14.38 -2.57
CA VAL A 26 -9.55 -15.65 -2.48
C VAL A 26 -9.54 -16.16 -1.04
N ALA A 27 -8.38 -16.20 -0.40
CA ALA A 27 -8.25 -16.62 1.00
C ALA A 27 -9.03 -15.71 1.96
N GLN A 28 -9.06 -14.40 1.70
CA GLN A 28 -9.84 -13.45 2.48
C GLN A 28 -11.35 -13.72 2.36
N VAL A 29 -11.85 -13.97 1.16
CA VAL A 29 -13.28 -14.30 0.96
C VAL A 29 -13.64 -15.57 1.71
N GLN A 30 -12.85 -16.65 1.58
CA GLN A 30 -13.07 -17.90 2.29
C GLN A 30 -12.95 -17.74 3.81
N GLY A 31 -12.01 -16.92 4.28
CA GLY A 31 -11.84 -16.63 5.70
C GLY A 31 -13.06 -15.95 6.32
N MET A 32 -13.78 -15.13 5.54
CA MET A 32 -14.98 -14.45 6.03
C MET A 32 -16.18 -15.37 6.24
N ASP A 33 -16.12 -16.61 5.78
CA ASP A 33 -17.18 -17.62 6.06
C ASP A 33 -17.04 -18.23 7.47
N SER A 34 -15.87 -18.13 8.10
CA SER A 34 -15.58 -18.78 9.39
C SER A 34 -15.00 -17.87 10.46
N MET A 35 -14.58 -16.65 10.10
CA MET A 35 -13.92 -15.70 11.01
C MET A 35 -14.55 -14.32 10.88
N SER A 36 -14.53 -13.54 11.99
CA SER A 36 -14.93 -12.14 11.92
C SER A 36 -13.87 -11.30 11.19
N PRO A 37 -14.27 -10.17 10.56
CA PRO A 37 -13.36 -9.26 9.90
C PRO A 37 -12.21 -8.78 10.80
N MET A 38 -12.51 -8.45 12.04
CA MET A 38 -11.52 -7.96 13.00
C MET A 38 -10.55 -9.06 13.43
N PHE A 39 -11.03 -10.27 13.70
CA PHE A 39 -10.17 -11.41 14.05
C PHE A 39 -9.24 -11.76 12.88
N PHE A 40 -9.76 -11.81 11.66
CA PHE A 40 -8.94 -12.08 10.47
C PHE A 40 -7.83 -11.04 10.30
N ASN A 41 -8.16 -9.75 10.46
CA ASN A 41 -7.16 -8.67 10.40
C ASN A 41 -6.14 -8.80 11.54
N ALA A 42 -6.57 -9.07 12.77
CA ALA A 42 -5.70 -9.25 13.93
C ALA A 42 -4.67 -10.37 13.68
N ALA A 43 -5.13 -11.53 13.24
CA ALA A 43 -4.28 -12.67 12.93
C ALA A 43 -3.29 -12.34 11.79
N ARG A 44 -3.77 -11.75 10.69
CA ARG A 44 -2.96 -11.40 9.51
C ARG A 44 -1.85 -10.42 9.85
N PHE A 45 -2.17 -9.32 10.55
CA PHE A 45 -1.18 -8.30 10.88
C PHE A 45 -0.24 -8.73 12.01
N THR A 46 -0.68 -9.60 12.92
CA THR A 46 0.20 -10.23 13.91
C THR A 46 1.23 -11.13 13.23
N LEU A 47 0.80 -11.99 12.31
CA LEU A 47 1.72 -12.83 11.52
C LEU A 47 2.66 -11.99 10.66
N GLY A 48 2.16 -10.91 10.05
CA GLY A 48 2.96 -9.96 9.30
C GLY A 48 4.02 -9.28 10.16
N ALA A 49 3.68 -8.81 11.35
CA ALA A 49 4.64 -8.24 12.29
C ALA A 49 5.68 -9.28 12.74
N LEU A 50 5.25 -10.48 13.12
CA LEU A 50 6.14 -11.57 13.53
C LEU A 50 7.12 -11.97 12.43
N SER A 51 6.69 -11.98 11.16
CA SER A 51 7.57 -12.30 10.03
C SER A 51 8.69 -11.28 9.81
N LEU A 52 8.52 -10.03 10.25
CA LEU A 52 9.54 -8.99 10.17
C LEU A 52 10.56 -9.05 11.32
N VAL A 53 10.25 -9.73 12.44
CA VAL A 53 11.14 -9.81 13.60
C VAL A 53 12.51 -10.43 13.25
N PRO A 54 12.62 -11.57 12.54
CA PRO A 54 13.91 -12.14 12.17
C PRO A 54 14.75 -11.18 11.32
N ILE A 55 14.11 -10.45 10.41
CA ILE A 55 14.77 -9.49 9.53
C ILE A 55 15.31 -8.31 10.35
N LEU A 56 14.53 -7.80 11.29
CA LEU A 56 14.95 -6.71 12.18
C LEU A 56 16.10 -7.13 13.11
N LEU A 57 16.07 -8.35 13.62
CA LEU A 57 17.15 -8.90 14.45
C LEU A 57 18.44 -9.07 13.64
N TRP A 58 18.34 -9.59 12.42
CA TRP A 58 19.47 -9.73 11.52
C TRP A 58 20.09 -8.38 11.11
N MET A 59 19.25 -7.37 10.80
CA MET A 59 19.72 -6.02 10.50
C MET A 59 20.41 -5.38 11.71
N ARG A 60 19.90 -5.61 12.92
CA ARG A 60 20.51 -5.11 14.17
C ARG A 60 21.88 -5.72 14.41
N GLY A 61 22.05 -7.03 14.14
CA GLY A 61 23.34 -7.72 14.25
C GLY A 61 24.39 -7.18 13.27
N ARG A 62 23.99 -6.83 12.04
CA ARG A 62 24.89 -6.26 11.04
C ARG A 62 25.29 -4.81 11.34
N GLY A 63 24.40 -3.99 11.85
CA GLY A 63 24.69 -2.60 12.23
C GLY A 63 25.68 -2.47 13.40
N SER A 64 25.95 -3.57 14.14
CA SER A 64 27.01 -3.62 15.15
C SER A 64 28.37 -4.03 14.57
N ALA A 65 28.40 -4.69 13.41
CA ALA A 65 29.64 -5.15 12.77
C ALA A 65 30.23 -4.13 11.77
N ASP A 66 29.43 -3.17 11.29
CA ASP A 66 29.84 -2.24 10.22
C ASP A 66 29.90 -0.79 10.71
N LYS A 67 30.70 -0.53 11.74
CA LYS A 67 31.25 0.81 12.02
C LYS A 67 32.56 1.06 11.25
N GLY A 68 32.83 0.30 10.23
CA GLY A 68 33.96 0.47 9.32
C GLY A 68 33.58 0.02 7.92
N ASP A 69 33.44 0.97 7.04
CA ASP A 69 33.29 0.94 5.60
C ASP A 69 31.89 1.18 5.04
N THR A 70 31.82 2.36 4.46
CA THR A 70 30.74 2.87 3.60
C THR A 70 30.75 2.16 2.26
N ALA A 71 29.61 1.58 1.87
CA ALA A 71 29.13 1.58 0.47
C ALA A 71 27.74 0.91 0.38
N GLY A 72 26.84 1.56 -0.37
CA GLY A 72 25.43 1.26 -0.50
C GLY A 72 25.07 -0.17 -0.88
N ALA A 73 24.02 -0.65 -0.26
CA ALA A 73 23.24 -1.75 -0.76
C ALA A 73 21.77 -1.38 -0.58
N ASP A 74 21.15 -0.97 -1.69
CA ASP A 74 19.71 -0.80 -1.82
C ASP A 74 19.03 -2.15 -1.61
N VAL A 75 18.46 -2.37 -0.43
CA VAL A 75 17.54 -3.48 -0.20
C VAL A 75 16.14 -2.95 -0.44
N VAL A 76 15.63 -3.26 -1.61
CA VAL A 76 14.25 -3.02 -2.03
C VAL A 76 13.31 -3.72 -1.06
N GLY A 77 12.65 -2.95 -0.20
CA GLY A 77 11.56 -3.41 0.64
C GLY A 77 10.36 -3.76 -0.22
N THR A 78 9.96 -5.04 -0.18
CA THR A 78 8.81 -5.58 -0.90
C THR A 78 7.52 -5.24 -0.18
N GLU A 79 7.06 -4.03 -0.33
CA GLU A 79 5.65 -3.67 -0.15
C GLU A 79 5.25 -2.71 -1.25
N ALA A 80 4.50 -3.25 -2.22
CA ALA A 80 3.59 -2.60 -3.17
C ALA A 80 3.92 -1.15 -3.56
N SER A 81 5.19 -0.84 -3.86
CA SER A 81 5.52 0.23 -4.77
C SER A 81 5.44 -0.37 -6.16
N VAL A 82 4.26 -0.41 -6.75
CA VAL A 82 4.12 -0.60 -8.18
C VAL A 82 4.69 0.65 -8.85
N ALA A 83 6.01 0.71 -8.97
CA ALA A 83 6.65 1.57 -9.93
C ALA A 83 6.32 0.99 -11.30
N VAL A 84 5.28 1.50 -11.94
CA VAL A 84 5.05 1.28 -13.36
C VAL A 84 6.16 2.02 -14.10
N SER A 85 7.26 1.32 -14.34
CA SER A 85 8.28 1.74 -15.30
C SER A 85 7.74 1.43 -16.69
N THR A 86 7.03 2.37 -17.30
CA THR A 86 6.75 2.32 -18.73
C THR A 86 7.93 2.93 -19.48
N ASP A 87 8.97 2.14 -19.71
CA ASP A 87 9.91 2.41 -20.78
C ASP A 87 9.28 2.00 -22.11
N ALA A 88 8.55 2.92 -22.71
CA ALA A 88 8.23 2.82 -24.14
C ALA A 88 9.28 3.63 -24.89
N ALA A 89 10.13 2.92 -25.63
CA ALA A 89 11.12 3.49 -26.52
C ALA A 89 10.47 4.37 -27.60
N SER A 90 10.89 5.62 -27.71
CA SER A 90 11.44 6.25 -28.92
C SER A 90 11.51 7.77 -28.77
N ASN A 91 12.70 8.29 -28.95
CA ASN A 91 13.09 9.62 -29.44
C ASN A 91 12.28 10.86 -28.98
N GLY A 92 12.90 11.65 -28.08
CA GLY A 92 12.70 13.09 -28.05
C GLY A 92 11.79 13.59 -26.94
N ALA A 93 12.40 13.93 -25.87
CA ALA A 93 11.96 14.66 -24.70
C ALA A 93 11.91 13.79 -23.44
N SER A 94 13.00 13.89 -22.69
CA SER A 94 13.17 13.28 -21.38
C SER A 94 12.29 14.02 -20.36
N ASP A 95 11.01 13.69 -20.30
CA ASP A 95 10.21 13.93 -19.10
C ASP A 95 10.09 12.62 -18.33
N VAL A 96 11.22 12.21 -17.76
CA VAL A 96 11.24 11.32 -16.62
C VAL A 96 10.41 12.03 -15.53
N VAL A 97 9.21 11.51 -15.27
CA VAL A 97 8.49 11.85 -14.05
C VAL A 97 9.28 11.23 -12.91
N THR A 98 10.41 11.82 -12.60
CA THR A 98 11.09 11.66 -11.33
C THR A 98 10.12 12.25 -10.32
N ILE A 99 9.44 11.39 -9.56
CA ILE A 99 8.79 11.79 -8.32
C ILE A 99 9.95 12.13 -7.37
N THR A 100 10.56 13.27 -7.64
CA THR A 100 11.57 13.82 -6.74
C THR A 100 10.79 14.18 -5.49
N GLY A 101 10.93 13.33 -4.47
CA GLY A 101 10.56 13.71 -3.13
C GLY A 101 11.11 15.11 -2.91
N ALA A 102 10.26 16.07 -2.61
CA ALA A 102 10.71 17.37 -2.18
C ALA A 102 11.71 17.08 -1.06
N LYS A 103 13.01 17.33 -1.28
CA LYS A 103 14.01 17.40 -0.22
C LYS A 103 13.40 18.36 0.79
N LEU A 104 12.81 17.80 1.84
CA LEU A 104 12.55 18.59 3.03
C LEU A 104 13.92 19.10 3.46
N ASN A 105 14.15 20.38 3.18
CA ASN A 105 15.31 21.08 3.69
C ASN A 105 15.39 20.73 5.17
N ALA A 106 16.53 20.19 5.59
CA ALA A 106 16.81 19.81 6.97
C ALA A 106 16.97 21.05 7.88
N ASN A 107 16.04 21.99 7.76
CA ASN A 107 15.85 23.03 8.77
C ASN A 107 15.09 22.38 9.92
N LYS A 108 15.65 22.46 11.12
CA LYS A 108 15.04 22.04 12.39
C LYS A 108 13.55 22.38 12.37
N PRO A 109 12.67 21.40 12.63
CA PRO A 109 11.25 21.68 12.66
C PRO A 109 10.93 22.68 13.78
N ASP A 110 10.54 23.88 13.39
CA ASP A 110 10.28 25.00 14.33
C ASP A 110 8.98 24.83 15.12
N SER A 111 8.15 23.84 14.78
CA SER A 111 6.91 23.55 15.50
C SER A 111 6.98 22.21 16.26
N ALA A 112 6.33 22.16 17.43
CA ALA A 112 6.18 20.93 18.21
C ALA A 112 5.53 19.80 17.39
N VAL A 113 4.59 20.14 16.51
CA VAL A 113 3.91 19.21 15.58
C VAL A 113 4.91 18.62 14.59
N ALA A 114 5.80 19.44 14.01
CA ALA A 114 6.79 18.95 13.06
C ALA A 114 7.82 18.02 13.73
N ARG A 115 8.19 18.28 15.00
CA ARG A 115 9.04 17.36 15.79
C ARG A 115 8.34 16.06 16.13
N LEU A 116 7.05 16.10 16.42
CA LEU A 116 6.24 14.93 16.70
C LEU A 116 6.12 14.04 15.45
N LEU A 117 5.85 14.65 14.29
CA LEU A 117 5.77 13.97 13.00
C LEU A 117 7.14 13.51 12.47
N ALA A 118 8.24 14.01 13.00
CA ALA A 118 9.58 13.51 12.71
C ALA A 118 9.95 12.26 13.53
N ASN A 119 9.14 11.88 14.53
CA ASN A 119 9.37 10.70 15.34
C ASN A 119 8.92 9.44 14.58
N PRO A 120 9.83 8.48 14.29
CA PRO A 120 9.49 7.27 13.54
C PRO A 120 8.37 6.44 14.18
N VAL A 121 8.27 6.44 15.51
CA VAL A 121 7.21 5.72 16.24
C VAL A 121 5.86 6.37 16.01
N VAL A 122 5.78 7.70 16.11
CA VAL A 122 4.52 8.44 15.88
C VAL A 122 4.02 8.25 14.46
N ILE A 123 4.92 8.33 13.48
CA ILE A 123 4.58 8.08 12.08
C ILE A 123 4.09 6.66 11.88
N SER A 124 4.76 5.66 12.47
CA SER A 124 4.33 4.25 12.39
C SER A 124 2.94 4.05 12.98
N VAL A 125 2.61 4.72 14.06
CA VAL A 125 1.28 4.67 14.68
C VAL A 125 0.24 5.34 13.78
N ILE A 126 0.52 6.53 13.24
CA ILE A 126 -0.40 7.22 12.32
C ILE A 126 -0.66 6.37 11.07
N CYS A 127 0.40 5.87 10.44
CA CYS A 127 0.28 4.97 9.29
C CYS A 127 -0.48 3.69 9.65
N GLY A 128 -0.24 3.13 10.85
CA GLY A 128 -0.94 1.95 11.35
C GLY A 128 -2.44 2.20 11.58
N ILE A 129 -2.84 3.37 12.06
CA ILE A 129 -4.26 3.74 12.20
C ILE A 129 -4.94 3.84 10.84
N VAL A 130 -4.30 4.48 9.86
CA VAL A 130 -4.83 4.59 8.49
C VAL A 130 -4.93 3.20 7.86
N LEU A 131 -3.90 2.37 8.02
CA LEU A 131 -3.87 1.00 7.53
C LEU A 131 -4.96 0.13 8.19
N PHE A 132 -5.14 0.25 9.51
CA PHE A 132 -6.23 -0.40 10.25
C PHE A 132 -7.59 -0.03 9.68
N THR A 133 -7.86 1.26 9.51
CA THR A 133 -9.14 1.73 8.98
C THR A 133 -9.38 1.22 7.56
N ALA A 134 -8.37 1.31 6.69
CA ALA A 134 -8.46 0.83 5.32
C ALA A 134 -8.71 -0.69 5.25
N SER A 135 -7.92 -1.47 6.01
CA SER A 135 -8.04 -2.93 6.00
C SER A 135 -9.34 -3.42 6.66
N THR A 136 -9.85 -2.70 7.64
CA THR A 136 -11.14 -3.01 8.26
C THR A 136 -12.29 -2.80 7.28
N LEU A 137 -12.33 -1.65 6.61
CA LEU A 137 -13.34 -1.40 5.56
C LEU A 137 -13.24 -2.41 4.42
N GLN A 138 -12.02 -2.81 4.04
CA GLN A 138 -11.79 -3.85 3.05
C GLN A 138 -12.42 -5.18 3.47
N GLN A 139 -12.18 -5.62 4.70
CA GLN A 139 -12.70 -6.90 5.18
C GLN A 139 -14.22 -6.90 5.29
N TYR A 140 -14.83 -5.83 5.76
CA TYR A 140 -16.29 -5.70 5.72
C TYR A 140 -16.83 -5.65 4.28
N GLY A 141 -16.14 -4.96 3.36
CA GLY A 141 -16.48 -4.97 1.95
C GLY A 141 -16.41 -6.38 1.34
N ILE A 142 -15.41 -7.18 1.72
CA ILE A 142 -15.27 -8.58 1.31
C ILE A 142 -16.36 -9.45 1.94
N LEU A 143 -16.64 -9.27 3.23
CA LEU A 143 -17.69 -10.00 3.95
C LEU A 143 -19.07 -9.84 3.29
N TYR A 144 -19.44 -8.60 2.95
CA TYR A 144 -20.74 -8.31 2.33
C TYR A 144 -20.78 -8.64 0.84
N GLY A 145 -19.65 -8.47 0.13
CA GLY A 145 -19.58 -8.64 -1.32
C GLY A 145 -19.33 -10.08 -1.78
N LYS A 146 -18.67 -10.89 -0.97
CA LYS A 146 -18.33 -12.31 -1.21
C LYS A 146 -17.69 -12.60 -2.58
N SER A 147 -17.03 -11.64 -3.19
CA SER A 147 -16.40 -11.75 -4.50
C SER A 147 -14.95 -11.29 -4.46
N ALA A 148 -14.01 -12.23 -4.61
CA ALA A 148 -12.58 -11.96 -4.62
C ALA A 148 -12.16 -11.07 -5.80
N GLY A 149 -12.71 -11.31 -6.98
CA GLY A 149 -12.41 -10.51 -8.17
C GLY A 149 -12.88 -9.07 -8.04
N ARG A 150 -14.13 -8.87 -7.56
CA ARG A 150 -14.71 -7.54 -7.34
C ARG A 150 -13.95 -6.78 -6.25
N ALA A 151 -13.66 -7.44 -5.13
CA ALA A 151 -12.89 -6.85 -4.03
C ALA A 151 -11.46 -6.49 -4.46
N GLY A 152 -10.76 -7.38 -5.17
CA GLY A 152 -9.43 -7.13 -5.68
C GLY A 152 -9.39 -5.96 -6.67
N PHE A 153 -10.31 -5.92 -7.62
CA PHE A 153 -10.40 -4.85 -8.61
C PHE A 153 -10.69 -3.49 -7.96
N LEU A 154 -11.73 -3.41 -7.11
CA LEU A 154 -12.11 -2.15 -6.46
C LEU A 154 -11.00 -1.63 -5.53
N THR A 155 -10.35 -2.54 -4.79
CA THR A 155 -9.20 -2.15 -3.98
C THR A 155 -8.06 -1.62 -4.86
N ALA A 156 -7.73 -2.31 -5.98
CA ALA A 156 -6.65 -1.92 -6.88
C ALA A 156 -6.87 -0.53 -7.53
N MET A 157 -8.08 0.02 -7.49
CA MET A 157 -8.33 1.40 -7.94
C MET A 157 -7.49 2.44 -7.18
N TYR A 158 -6.91 2.11 -6.02
CA TYR A 158 -5.99 3.01 -5.34
C TYR A 158 -4.80 3.43 -6.23
N ILE A 159 -4.37 2.56 -7.16
CA ILE A 159 -3.28 2.84 -8.11
C ILE A 159 -3.58 4.08 -8.96
N VAL A 160 -4.85 4.23 -9.36
CA VAL A 160 -5.32 5.38 -10.12
C VAL A 160 -5.64 6.57 -9.20
N MET A 161 -6.10 6.30 -7.99
CA MET A 161 -6.43 7.35 -7.01
C MET A 161 -5.20 8.08 -6.49
N VAL A 162 -4.04 7.42 -6.36
CA VAL A 162 -2.79 8.07 -5.92
C VAL A 162 -2.41 9.27 -6.79
N PRO A 163 -2.28 9.17 -8.12
CA PRO A 163 -1.99 10.33 -8.95
C PRO A 163 -3.14 11.35 -8.99
N LEU A 164 -4.41 10.92 -8.88
CA LEU A 164 -5.56 11.83 -8.80
C LEU A 164 -5.50 12.67 -7.52
N LEU A 165 -5.23 12.06 -6.38
CA LEU A 165 -5.03 12.79 -5.12
C LEU A 165 -3.85 13.76 -5.22
N ALA A 166 -2.75 13.36 -5.87
CA ALA A 166 -1.62 14.24 -6.10
C ALA A 166 -2.00 15.45 -6.97
N PHE A 167 -2.82 15.24 -7.98
CA PHE A 167 -3.33 16.33 -8.83
C PHE A 167 -4.22 17.29 -8.05
N VAL A 168 -5.20 16.77 -7.31
CA VAL A 168 -6.19 17.58 -6.57
C VAL A 168 -5.55 18.35 -5.42
N PHE A 169 -4.76 17.67 -4.58
CA PHE A 169 -4.21 18.26 -3.35
C PHE A 169 -2.88 18.98 -3.54
N LEU A 170 -2.00 18.45 -4.41
CA LEU A 170 -0.68 19.03 -4.64
C LEU A 170 -0.61 19.86 -5.92
N ARG A 171 -1.71 19.97 -6.68
CA ARG A 171 -1.80 20.69 -7.97
C ARG A 171 -0.68 20.29 -8.95
N ARG A 172 -0.19 19.05 -8.87
CA ARG A 172 0.81 18.53 -9.80
C ARG A 172 0.13 18.20 -11.12
N ARG A 173 0.76 18.56 -12.23
CA ARG A 173 0.28 18.19 -13.58
C ARG A 173 0.36 16.68 -13.73
N ILE A 174 -0.72 16.06 -14.17
CA ILE A 174 -0.79 14.63 -14.49
C ILE A 174 -0.67 14.45 -16.01
N GLY A 175 0.06 13.40 -16.41
CA GLY A 175 0.22 13.07 -17.83
C GLY A 175 -1.05 12.49 -18.44
N MET A 176 -1.17 12.55 -19.76
CA MET A 176 -2.33 12.01 -20.51
C MET A 176 -2.58 10.52 -20.23
N LEU A 177 -1.54 9.73 -19.97
CA LEU A 177 -1.63 8.31 -19.61
C LEU A 177 -2.47 8.08 -18.32
N VAL A 178 -2.42 9.00 -17.35
CA VAL A 178 -3.24 8.87 -16.14
C VAL A 178 -4.72 9.04 -16.47
N PHE A 179 -5.08 9.95 -17.36
CA PHE A 179 -6.48 10.09 -17.81
C PHE A 179 -6.97 8.82 -18.52
N VAL A 180 -6.13 8.20 -19.36
CA VAL A 180 -6.44 6.92 -20.00
C VAL A 180 -6.63 5.83 -18.95
N ALA A 181 -5.74 5.75 -17.95
CA ALA A 181 -5.87 4.79 -16.85
C ALA A 181 -7.15 5.00 -16.03
N VAL A 182 -7.53 6.25 -15.75
CA VAL A 182 -8.79 6.60 -15.08
C VAL A 182 -9.98 6.11 -15.90
N ALA A 183 -9.99 6.42 -17.21
CA ALA A 183 -11.09 6.02 -18.10
C ALA A 183 -11.22 4.48 -18.17
N LEU A 184 -10.11 3.76 -18.30
CA LEU A 184 -10.10 2.30 -18.28
C LEU A 184 -10.56 1.73 -16.94
N SER A 185 -10.18 2.35 -15.82
CA SER A 185 -10.63 1.94 -14.49
C SER A 185 -12.13 2.15 -14.29
N ILE A 186 -12.67 3.26 -14.79
CA ILE A 186 -14.12 3.52 -14.78
C ILE A 186 -14.86 2.49 -15.66
N ALA A 187 -14.34 2.21 -16.85
CA ALA A 187 -14.92 1.18 -17.73
C ALA A 187 -14.88 -0.21 -17.07
N GLY A 188 -13.77 -0.58 -16.44
CA GLY A 188 -13.64 -1.83 -15.70
C GLY A 188 -14.61 -1.90 -14.50
N PHE A 189 -14.77 -0.81 -13.75
CA PHE A 189 -15.77 -0.71 -12.68
C PHE A 189 -17.19 -0.92 -13.21
N TYR A 190 -17.52 -0.25 -14.31
CA TYR A 190 -18.81 -0.41 -14.96
C TYR A 190 -19.07 -1.88 -15.36
N LEU A 191 -18.14 -2.48 -16.08
CA LEU A 191 -18.27 -3.86 -16.54
C LEU A 191 -18.34 -4.89 -15.39
N LEU A 192 -17.68 -4.63 -14.27
CA LEU A 192 -17.61 -5.56 -13.14
C LEU A 192 -18.76 -5.39 -12.15
N CYS A 193 -19.24 -4.17 -11.97
CA CYS A 193 -20.18 -3.83 -10.91
C CYS A 193 -21.58 -3.49 -11.39
N ILE A 194 -21.77 -3.15 -12.67
CA ILE A 194 -23.03 -2.59 -13.20
C ILE A 194 -23.64 -3.48 -14.30
N THR A 195 -23.18 -4.70 -14.46
CA THR A 195 -23.71 -5.65 -15.46
C THR A 195 -25.22 -5.89 -15.32
N ASP A 196 -25.73 -5.83 -14.07
CA ASP A 196 -27.15 -6.03 -13.75
C ASP A 196 -27.89 -4.70 -13.48
N GLY A 197 -27.30 -3.58 -13.90
CA GLY A 197 -27.82 -2.23 -13.71
C GLY A 197 -27.28 -1.52 -12.46
N PHE A 198 -27.56 -0.23 -12.33
CA PHE A 198 -27.06 0.61 -11.22
C PHE A 198 -27.53 0.15 -9.83
N GLY A 199 -28.62 -0.62 -9.75
CA GLY A 199 -29.11 -1.24 -8.51
C GLY A 199 -28.21 -2.35 -7.96
N SER A 200 -27.21 -2.81 -8.72
CA SER A 200 -26.25 -3.82 -8.27
C SER A 200 -25.12 -3.27 -7.39
N ILE A 201 -24.98 -1.94 -7.29
CA ILE A 201 -24.00 -1.30 -6.41
C ILE A 201 -24.52 -1.38 -4.97
N GLY A 202 -23.85 -2.16 -4.16
CA GLY A 202 -24.18 -2.37 -2.76
C GLY A 202 -23.23 -1.69 -1.77
N LEU A 203 -23.53 -1.86 -0.49
CA LEU A 203 -22.66 -1.39 0.60
C LEU A 203 -21.22 -1.92 0.46
N ALA A 204 -21.06 -3.17 0.00
CA ALA A 204 -19.75 -3.78 -0.23
C ALA A 204 -18.87 -2.94 -1.17
N ASP A 205 -19.42 -2.47 -2.28
CA ASP A 205 -18.67 -1.69 -3.26
C ASP A 205 -18.27 -0.32 -2.72
N ILE A 206 -19.19 0.31 -1.99
CA ILE A 206 -18.93 1.60 -1.34
C ILE A 206 -17.77 1.45 -0.36
N LEU A 207 -17.78 0.41 0.49
CA LEU A 207 -16.70 0.14 1.44
C LEU A 207 -15.36 -0.11 0.73
N LEU A 208 -15.36 -0.86 -0.37
CA LEU A 208 -14.15 -1.16 -1.15
C LEU A 208 -13.60 0.08 -1.88
N VAL A 209 -14.45 0.95 -2.39
CA VAL A 209 -14.03 2.23 -2.97
C VAL A 209 -13.43 3.15 -1.90
N PHE A 210 -14.04 3.26 -0.72
CA PHE A 210 -13.45 3.98 0.41
C PHE A 210 -12.12 3.37 0.84
N THR A 211 -12.01 2.06 0.85
CA THR A 211 -10.73 1.36 1.08
C THR A 211 -9.66 1.81 0.10
N ALA A 212 -9.98 1.87 -1.21
CA ALA A 212 -9.05 2.34 -2.22
C ALA A 212 -8.58 3.79 -1.98
N VAL A 213 -9.49 4.68 -1.58
CA VAL A 213 -9.14 6.06 -1.19
C VAL A 213 -8.18 6.07 0.01
N LEU A 214 -8.49 5.31 1.05
CA LEU A 214 -7.65 5.25 2.25
C LEU A 214 -6.27 4.65 1.98
N PHE A 215 -6.17 3.62 1.15
CA PHE A 215 -4.87 3.10 0.71
C PHE A 215 -4.10 4.13 -0.11
N ALA A 216 -4.77 4.88 -0.99
CA ALA A 216 -4.12 5.97 -1.71
C ALA A 216 -3.61 7.07 -0.77
N VAL A 217 -4.38 7.44 0.26
CA VAL A 217 -3.94 8.37 1.31
C VAL A 217 -2.77 7.78 2.10
N HIS A 218 -2.84 6.52 2.49
CA HIS A 218 -1.77 5.83 3.21
C HIS A 218 -0.45 5.88 2.44
N ILE A 219 -0.47 5.54 1.15
CA ILE A 219 0.71 5.62 0.27
C ILE A 219 1.24 7.06 0.22
N ARG A 220 0.36 8.07 0.12
CA ARG A 220 0.76 9.48 0.09
C ARG A 220 1.37 9.98 1.41
N VAL A 221 0.98 9.39 2.54
CA VAL A 221 1.59 9.68 3.86
C VAL A 221 2.99 9.07 3.96
N ILE A 222 3.19 7.87 3.40
CA ILE A 222 4.49 7.16 3.45
C ILE A 222 5.50 7.72 2.44
N ASP A 223 5.06 8.14 1.25
CA ASP A 223 5.91 8.59 0.14
C ASP A 223 7.01 9.61 0.55
N PRO A 224 6.72 10.70 1.30
CA PRO A 224 7.75 11.64 1.74
C PRO A 224 8.72 11.08 2.79
N LEU A 225 8.42 9.93 3.38
CA LEU A 225 9.21 9.30 4.44
C LEU A 225 10.25 8.30 3.89
N GLY A 226 10.14 7.91 2.62
CA GLY A 226 10.96 6.88 1.99
C GLY A 226 12.48 7.14 1.99
N GLY A 227 12.91 8.40 2.23
CA GLY A 227 14.33 8.75 2.36
C GLY A 227 14.82 9.00 3.79
N THR A 228 13.90 8.99 4.78
CA THR A 228 14.20 9.40 6.17
C THR A 228 13.93 8.31 7.20
N VAL A 229 13.08 7.34 6.90
CA VAL A 229 12.68 6.27 7.81
C VAL A 229 12.98 4.92 7.15
N ASP A 230 13.54 4.00 7.92
CA ASP A 230 13.75 2.62 7.50
C ASP A 230 12.39 1.95 7.24
N ALA A 231 12.17 1.53 6.00
CA ALA A 231 10.90 0.97 5.55
C ALA A 231 10.48 -0.27 6.38
N ILE A 232 11.44 -1.13 6.77
CA ILE A 232 11.15 -2.34 7.54
C ILE A 232 10.68 -1.99 8.95
N LYS A 233 11.32 -0.99 9.59
CA LYS A 233 10.91 -0.52 10.92
C LYS A 233 9.55 0.16 10.87
N LEU A 234 9.29 0.95 9.81
CA LEU A 234 7.98 1.58 9.58
C LEU A 234 6.90 0.51 9.39
N SER A 235 7.15 -0.49 8.54
CA SER A 235 6.21 -1.60 8.30
C SER A 235 5.95 -2.41 9.57
N PHE A 236 6.96 -2.70 10.35
CA PHE A 236 6.79 -3.37 11.63
C PHE A 236 5.92 -2.58 12.60
N GLY A 237 6.20 -1.27 12.76
CA GLY A 237 5.44 -0.41 13.67
C GLY A 237 3.98 -0.26 13.27
N GLN A 238 3.69 -0.07 11.96
CA GLN A 238 2.31 0.02 11.48
C GLN A 238 1.57 -1.32 11.58
N PHE A 239 2.22 -2.47 11.34
CA PHE A 239 1.60 -3.78 11.52
C PHE A 239 1.28 -4.07 12.98
N CYS A 240 2.19 -3.74 13.91
CA CYS A 240 1.90 -3.84 15.35
C CYS A 240 0.70 -2.99 15.75
N THR A 241 0.65 -1.73 15.30
CA THR A 241 -0.47 -0.83 15.59
C THR A 241 -1.79 -1.39 15.04
N THR A 242 -1.78 -1.82 13.78
CA THR A 242 -2.96 -2.41 13.14
C THR A 242 -3.39 -3.69 13.84
N ALA A 243 -2.45 -4.57 14.22
CA ALA A 243 -2.75 -5.79 14.96
C ALA A 243 -3.41 -5.50 16.31
N VAL A 244 -2.84 -4.57 17.09
CA VAL A 244 -3.41 -4.20 18.42
C VAL A 244 -4.82 -3.65 18.27
N LEU A 245 -5.06 -2.73 17.34
CA LEU A 245 -6.39 -2.18 17.09
C LEU A 245 -7.38 -3.25 16.59
N SER A 246 -6.92 -4.17 15.76
CA SER A 246 -7.75 -5.27 15.25
C SER A 246 -8.10 -6.28 16.34
N TRP A 247 -7.17 -6.59 17.25
CA TRP A 247 -7.46 -7.42 18.43
C TRP A 247 -8.47 -6.74 19.37
N ALA A 248 -8.31 -5.44 19.61
CA ALA A 248 -9.29 -4.69 20.40
C ALA A 248 -10.68 -4.72 19.72
N GLY A 249 -10.75 -4.56 18.41
CA GLY A 249 -12.00 -4.68 17.63
C GLY A 249 -12.60 -6.08 17.69
N SER A 250 -11.77 -7.13 17.58
CA SER A 250 -12.21 -8.53 17.66
C SER A 250 -12.85 -8.86 19.04
N LEU A 251 -12.27 -8.34 20.12
CA LEU A 251 -12.86 -8.49 21.46
C LEU A 251 -14.23 -7.79 21.57
N ILE A 252 -14.42 -6.65 20.91
CA ILE A 252 -15.70 -5.94 20.87
C ILE A 252 -16.74 -6.71 20.04
N GLU A 253 -16.31 -7.33 18.93
CA GLU A 253 -17.18 -8.20 18.11
C GLU A 253 -17.58 -9.50 18.84
N GLY A 254 -16.90 -9.87 19.92
CA GLY A 254 -17.16 -11.10 20.67
C GLY A 254 -16.63 -12.34 19.97
N SER A 255 -15.60 -12.19 19.16
CA SER A 255 -14.99 -13.24 18.34
C SER A 255 -13.59 -13.60 18.84
#